data_cf8c481a2f874443eb9c8c6d79541522
#
_entry.id   cf8c481a2f874443eb9c8c6d79541522
#
_cell.length_a   1.000
_cell.length_b   1.000
_cell.length_c   1.000
_cell.angle_alpha   90.00
_cell.angle_beta   90.00
_cell.angle_gamma   90.00
#
_symmetry.space_group_name_H-M   'P 1'
#
loop_
_entity.id
_entity.type
_entity.pdbx_description
1 polymer ?
#
loop_
_entity_poly.entity_id
_entity_poly.type
_entity_poly.pdbx_seq_one_letter_code
_entity_poly.pdbx_strand_id
1 'polypeptide(L)'
;MTSPSVHSLTTPQIKNWHRSNISIFILLGMGFTAMATRMPLVKADLGVTASQLGLILLATGLGSLGGLNLVGWLIARWGTRLWILWMFPVFTLDVILGAVFVENHFTLGYVFTYVLSGFVMGMVDVANNVDGTALEKATNRILMPRMHAGYSIGTLIAAGWGALSSAIHLSLTLMLLPIVLAQLALPFMVHR
;
A
#
# COMPACT_ATOMS: atom_id res chain seq x y z
N MET A 1 -10.64 -23.87 8.18
CA MET A 1 -9.36 -24.45 7.73
C MET A 1 -8.31 -24.08 8.75
N THR A 2 -7.80 -25.03 9.50
CA THR A 2 -6.73 -24.82 10.50
C THR A 2 -5.43 -24.48 9.76
N SER A 3 -4.85 -23.33 10.06
CA SER A 3 -3.51 -22.98 9.57
C SER A 3 -2.53 -24.08 10.00
N PRO A 4 -1.62 -24.55 9.10
CA PRO A 4 -0.62 -25.54 9.50
C PRO A 4 0.18 -25.00 10.69
N SER A 5 0.46 -25.86 11.65
CA SER A 5 1.28 -25.50 12.81
C SER A 5 2.65 -25.02 12.31
N VAL A 6 3.14 -23.92 12.85
CA VAL A 6 4.39 -23.25 12.43
C VAL A 6 5.59 -24.23 12.41
N HIS A 7 5.56 -25.27 13.25
CA HIS A 7 6.59 -26.31 13.33
C HIS A 7 6.67 -27.25 12.11
N SER A 8 5.73 -27.19 11.16
CA SER A 8 5.70 -28.05 9.96
C SER A 8 6.20 -27.36 8.69
N LEU A 9 6.61 -26.07 8.75
CA LEU A 9 7.04 -25.33 7.57
C LEU A 9 8.47 -25.72 7.15
N THR A 10 8.64 -25.98 5.85
CA THR A 10 9.96 -26.23 5.26
C THR A 10 10.75 -24.93 5.08
N THR A 11 12.07 -25.06 5.00
CA THR A 11 12.97 -23.91 4.74
C THR A 11 12.59 -23.10 3.48
N PRO A 12 12.22 -23.71 2.33
CA PRO A 12 11.73 -22.97 1.17
C PRO A 12 10.44 -22.18 1.45
N GLN A 13 9.50 -22.75 2.20
CA GLN A 13 8.25 -22.05 2.56
C GLN A 13 8.51 -20.81 3.42
N ILE A 14 9.41 -20.91 4.40
CA ILE A 14 9.82 -19.78 5.24
C ILE A 14 10.48 -18.68 4.39
N LYS A 15 11.37 -19.05 3.46
CA LYS A 15 12.00 -18.07 2.54
C LYS A 15 10.98 -17.37 1.66
N ASN A 16 10.02 -18.09 1.12
CA ASN A 16 8.96 -17.52 0.30
C ASN A 16 8.05 -16.60 1.13
N TRP A 17 7.69 -16.98 2.34
CA TRP A 17 6.94 -16.12 3.25
C TRP A 17 7.67 -14.81 3.53
N HIS A 18 8.96 -14.88 3.87
CA HIS A 18 9.79 -13.70 4.09
C HIS A 18 9.88 -12.78 2.86
N ARG A 19 10.11 -13.36 1.67
CA ARG A 19 10.14 -12.60 0.41
C ARG A 19 8.81 -11.91 0.13
N SER A 20 7.71 -12.63 0.28
CA SER A 20 6.36 -12.07 0.11
C SER A 20 6.11 -10.89 1.04
N ASN A 21 6.43 -11.04 2.32
CA ASN A 21 6.21 -9.98 3.31
C ASN A 21 7.04 -8.72 2.99
N ILE A 22 8.34 -8.86 2.65
CA ILE A 22 9.18 -7.74 2.23
C ILE A 22 8.64 -7.09 0.95
N SER A 23 8.21 -7.88 -0.05
CA SER A 23 7.63 -7.35 -1.30
C SER A 23 6.40 -6.49 -1.03
N ILE A 24 5.55 -6.89 -0.10
CA ILE A 24 4.38 -6.11 0.32
C ILE A 24 4.82 -4.77 0.93
N PHE A 25 5.82 -4.76 1.83
CA PHE A 25 6.35 -3.53 2.39
C PHE A 25 6.93 -2.59 1.31
N ILE A 26 7.67 -3.12 0.33
CA ILE A 26 8.19 -2.34 -0.80
C ILE A 26 7.05 -1.70 -1.59
N LEU A 27 6.04 -2.49 -1.94
CA LEU A 27 4.91 -2.03 -2.74
C LEU A 27 4.00 -1.03 -1.99
N LEU A 28 3.86 -1.17 -0.66
CA LEU A 28 3.19 -0.19 0.18
C LEU A 28 3.94 1.16 0.17
N GLY A 29 5.26 1.13 0.36
CA GLY A 29 6.10 2.32 0.30
C GLY A 29 6.04 3.00 -1.07
N MET A 30 6.04 2.21 -2.16
CA MET A 30 5.88 2.73 -3.52
C MET A 30 4.53 3.39 -3.74
N GLY A 31 3.43 2.73 -3.38
CA GLY A 31 2.07 3.24 -3.64
C GLY A 31 1.79 4.55 -2.92
N PHE A 32 2.14 4.63 -1.64
CA PHE A 32 1.95 5.85 -0.85
C PHE A 32 2.79 7.01 -1.37
N THR A 33 4.08 6.79 -1.62
CA THR A 33 5.00 7.86 -2.01
C THR A 33 4.75 8.35 -3.43
N ALA A 34 4.33 7.49 -4.34
CA ALA A 34 4.04 7.89 -5.71
C ALA A 34 3.03 9.03 -5.78
N MET A 35 1.91 8.91 -5.06
CA MET A 35 0.91 9.99 -4.99
C MET A 35 1.45 11.24 -4.27
N ALA A 36 2.19 11.05 -3.17
CA ALA A 36 2.75 12.16 -2.39
C ALA A 36 3.68 13.06 -3.23
N THR A 37 4.48 12.48 -4.13
CA THR A 37 5.39 13.24 -5.00
C THR A 37 4.68 14.15 -6.01
N ARG A 38 3.42 13.87 -6.31
CA ARG A 38 2.62 14.60 -7.30
C ARG A 38 1.57 15.52 -6.67
N MET A 39 1.61 15.73 -5.33
CA MET A 39 0.67 16.62 -4.65
C MET A 39 0.64 18.06 -5.20
N PRO A 40 1.76 18.66 -5.66
CA PRO A 40 1.70 19.98 -6.33
C PRO A 40 0.87 19.95 -7.61
N LEU A 41 0.97 18.90 -8.43
CA LEU A 41 0.16 18.70 -9.62
C LEU A 41 -1.31 18.49 -9.26
N VAL A 42 -1.59 17.60 -8.31
CA VAL A 42 -2.96 17.35 -7.82
C VAL A 42 -3.63 18.63 -7.36
N LYS A 43 -2.89 19.47 -6.61
CA LYS A 43 -3.40 20.78 -6.17
C LYS A 43 -3.75 21.69 -7.35
N ALA A 44 -2.88 21.75 -8.36
CA ALA A 44 -3.06 22.59 -9.53
C ALA A 44 -4.25 22.14 -10.38
N ASP A 45 -4.32 20.84 -10.68
CA ASP A 45 -5.35 20.25 -11.55
C ASP A 45 -6.75 20.31 -10.91
N LEU A 46 -6.84 20.09 -9.59
CA LEU A 46 -8.11 20.23 -8.87
C LEU A 46 -8.50 21.68 -8.55
N GLY A 47 -7.61 22.64 -8.76
CA GLY A 47 -7.85 24.04 -8.44
C GLY A 47 -8.07 24.33 -6.95
N VAL A 48 -7.54 23.46 -6.06
CA VAL A 48 -7.74 23.58 -4.62
C VAL A 48 -6.68 24.45 -3.95
N THR A 49 -7.06 25.13 -2.87
CA THR A 49 -6.12 25.90 -2.04
C THR A 49 -5.22 24.97 -1.21
N ALA A 50 -4.13 25.50 -0.65
CA ALA A 50 -3.27 24.75 0.25
C ALA A 50 -4.02 24.22 1.49
N SER A 51 -4.96 25.02 2.02
CA SER A 51 -5.80 24.61 3.16
C SER A 51 -6.74 23.47 2.80
N GLN A 52 -7.37 23.51 1.64
CA GLN A 52 -8.23 22.43 1.13
C GLN A 52 -7.42 21.15 0.91
N LEU A 53 -6.23 21.25 0.31
CA LEU A 53 -5.34 20.10 0.18
C LEU A 53 -4.97 19.53 1.54
N GLY A 54 -4.66 20.37 2.53
CA GLY A 54 -4.40 19.94 3.91
C GLY A 54 -5.57 19.17 4.53
N LEU A 55 -6.82 19.60 4.27
CA LEU A 55 -8.02 18.88 4.72
C LEU A 55 -8.16 17.51 4.03
N ILE A 56 -7.84 17.42 2.74
CA ILE A 56 -7.83 16.14 2.00
C ILE A 56 -6.81 15.19 2.62
N LEU A 57 -5.60 15.67 2.91
CA LEU A 57 -4.57 14.87 3.58
C LEU A 57 -4.99 14.42 4.98
N LEU A 58 -5.64 15.29 5.75
CA LEU A 58 -6.20 14.94 7.06
C LEU A 58 -7.30 13.87 6.94
N ALA A 59 -8.16 13.97 5.96
CA ALA A 59 -9.24 13.00 5.71
C ALA A 59 -8.70 11.60 5.44
N THR A 60 -7.55 11.47 4.75
CA THR A 60 -6.85 10.19 4.57
C THR A 60 -6.42 9.58 5.91
N GLY A 61 -5.92 10.40 6.82
CA GLY A 61 -5.58 9.96 8.19
C GLY A 61 -6.80 9.42 8.93
N LEU A 62 -7.95 10.07 8.81
CA LEU A 62 -9.22 9.58 9.38
C LEU A 62 -9.65 8.25 8.74
N GLY A 63 -9.50 8.11 7.43
CA GLY A 63 -9.69 6.84 6.72
C GLY A 63 -8.81 5.74 7.33
N SER A 64 -7.51 6.01 7.50
CA SER A 64 -6.56 5.06 8.10
C SER A 64 -6.96 4.64 9.51
N LEU A 65 -7.38 5.56 10.36
CA LEU A 65 -7.89 5.23 11.70
C LEU A 65 -9.10 4.30 11.65
N GLY A 66 -10.01 4.49 10.68
CA GLY A 66 -11.13 3.58 10.44
C GLY A 66 -10.66 2.18 10.09
N GLY A 67 -9.70 2.05 9.17
CA GLY A 67 -9.09 0.78 8.78
C GLY A 67 -8.38 0.07 9.93
N LEU A 68 -7.59 0.81 10.72
CA LEU A 68 -6.90 0.30 11.91
C LEU A 68 -7.86 -0.31 12.95
N ASN A 69 -9.00 0.33 13.19
CA ASN A 69 -9.99 -0.16 14.15
C ASN A 69 -10.67 -1.46 13.69
N LEU A 70 -10.90 -1.61 12.38
CA LEU A 70 -11.65 -2.74 11.83
C LEU A 70 -10.77 -3.97 11.59
N VAL A 71 -9.51 -3.77 11.18
CA VAL A 71 -8.64 -4.84 10.67
C VAL A 71 -8.36 -5.95 11.68
N GLY A 72 -8.26 -5.63 12.96
CA GLY A 72 -8.00 -6.64 14.01
C GLY A 72 -9.07 -7.73 14.06
N TRP A 73 -10.34 -7.33 14.02
CA TRP A 73 -11.46 -8.26 13.96
C TRP A 73 -11.48 -9.09 12.67
N LEU A 74 -11.18 -8.45 11.54
CA LEU A 74 -11.16 -9.11 10.23
C LEU A 74 -10.03 -10.14 10.12
N ILE A 75 -8.83 -9.79 10.60
CA ILE A 75 -7.68 -10.72 10.64
C ILE A 75 -7.96 -11.91 11.54
N ALA A 76 -8.58 -11.69 12.70
CA ALA A 76 -8.94 -12.77 13.62
C ALA A 76 -9.91 -13.78 12.98
N ARG A 77 -10.79 -13.31 12.08
CA ARG A 77 -11.81 -14.14 11.41
C ARG A 77 -11.30 -14.86 10.16
N TRP A 78 -10.47 -14.20 9.33
CA TRP A 78 -10.09 -14.70 8.00
C TRP A 78 -8.58 -14.81 7.76
N GLY A 79 -7.76 -14.36 8.72
CA GLY A 79 -6.30 -14.39 8.65
C GLY A 79 -5.71 -13.26 7.79
N THR A 80 -4.43 -12.98 8.00
CA THR A 80 -3.70 -11.87 7.35
C THR A 80 -3.60 -12.01 5.84
N ARG A 81 -3.32 -13.23 5.35
CA ARG A 81 -3.08 -13.52 3.94
C ARG A 81 -4.26 -13.16 3.05
N LEU A 82 -5.47 -13.57 3.44
CA LEU A 82 -6.68 -13.32 2.66
C LEU A 82 -6.92 -11.83 2.52
N TRP A 83 -6.75 -11.08 3.61
CA TRP A 83 -6.91 -9.63 3.64
C TRP A 83 -5.91 -8.92 2.74
N ILE A 84 -4.63 -9.28 2.80
CA ILE A 84 -3.60 -8.69 1.94
C ILE A 84 -3.94 -8.95 0.46
N LEU A 85 -4.29 -10.18 0.10
CA LEU A 85 -4.60 -10.56 -1.28
C LEU A 85 -5.81 -9.82 -1.86
N TRP A 86 -6.83 -9.51 -1.04
CA TRP A 86 -8.01 -8.78 -1.50
C TRP A 86 -7.85 -7.27 -1.43
N MET A 87 -7.21 -6.76 -0.39
CA MET A 87 -7.10 -5.31 -0.19
C MET A 87 -6.06 -4.66 -1.09
N PHE A 88 -5.02 -5.39 -1.51
CA PHE A 88 -4.03 -4.83 -2.42
C PHE A 88 -4.60 -4.48 -3.80
N PRO A 89 -5.35 -5.34 -4.48
CA PRO A 89 -6.06 -4.97 -5.71
C PRO A 89 -7.05 -3.79 -5.51
N VAL A 90 -7.77 -3.76 -4.38
CA VAL A 90 -8.66 -2.64 -4.05
C VAL A 90 -7.87 -1.34 -3.96
N PHE A 91 -6.75 -1.33 -3.22
CA PHE A 91 -5.85 -0.18 -3.14
C PHE A 91 -5.32 0.26 -4.51
N THR A 92 -4.89 -0.70 -5.33
CA THR A 92 -4.37 -0.44 -6.67
C THR A 92 -5.40 0.21 -7.58
N LEU A 93 -6.63 -0.31 -7.60
CA LEU A 93 -7.75 0.25 -8.37
C LEU A 93 -8.14 1.64 -7.87
N ASP A 94 -8.14 1.84 -6.56
CA ASP A 94 -8.46 3.11 -5.92
C ASP A 94 -7.45 4.20 -6.29
N VAL A 95 -6.15 3.88 -6.30
CA VAL A 95 -5.08 4.81 -6.68
C VAL A 95 -5.21 5.24 -8.15
N ILE A 96 -5.54 4.32 -9.08
CA ILE A 96 -5.80 4.68 -10.48
C ILE A 96 -7.03 5.55 -10.60
N LEU A 97 -8.11 5.19 -9.93
CA LEU A 97 -9.36 5.95 -9.97
C LEU A 97 -9.14 7.38 -9.44
N GLY A 98 -8.33 7.51 -8.38
CA GLY A 98 -7.91 8.81 -7.87
C GLY A 98 -7.17 9.67 -8.91
N ALA A 99 -6.24 9.07 -9.66
CA ALA A 99 -5.55 9.76 -10.75
C ALA A 99 -6.51 10.21 -11.86
N VAL A 100 -7.43 9.35 -12.26
CA VAL A 100 -8.47 9.67 -13.26
C VAL A 100 -9.34 10.83 -12.78
N PHE A 101 -9.73 10.86 -11.49
CA PHE A 101 -10.52 11.96 -10.96
C PHE A 101 -9.74 13.28 -10.92
N VAL A 102 -8.44 13.25 -10.64
CA VAL A 102 -7.59 14.45 -10.72
C VAL A 102 -7.53 14.96 -12.15
N GLU A 103 -7.22 14.10 -13.12
CA GLU A 103 -7.11 14.46 -14.54
C GLU A 103 -8.44 14.97 -15.15
N ASN A 104 -9.59 14.60 -14.55
CA ASN A 104 -10.91 15.09 -14.91
C ASN A 104 -11.44 16.20 -14.00
N HIS A 105 -10.60 16.79 -13.17
CA HIS A 105 -10.94 17.90 -12.25
C HIS A 105 -12.10 17.58 -11.29
N PHE A 106 -12.30 16.31 -10.93
CA PHE A 106 -13.40 15.85 -10.07
C PHE A 106 -12.94 15.74 -8.62
N THR A 107 -12.93 16.86 -7.91
CA THR A 107 -12.43 17.00 -6.54
C THR A 107 -13.12 16.05 -5.55
N LEU A 108 -14.45 15.95 -5.57
CA LEU A 108 -15.17 15.06 -4.63
C LEU A 108 -14.83 13.58 -4.84
N GLY A 109 -14.68 13.15 -6.10
CA GLY A 109 -14.23 11.80 -6.42
C GLY A 109 -12.83 11.53 -5.88
N TYR A 110 -11.91 12.48 -6.05
CA TYR A 110 -10.55 12.36 -5.50
C TYR A 110 -10.54 12.30 -3.98
N VAL A 111 -11.33 13.13 -3.28
CA VAL A 111 -11.44 13.07 -1.82
C VAL A 111 -11.92 11.69 -1.37
N PHE A 112 -12.94 11.14 -2.03
CA PHE A 112 -13.45 9.82 -1.71
C PHE A 112 -12.38 8.73 -1.86
N THR A 113 -11.69 8.68 -3.02
CA THR A 113 -10.60 7.70 -3.23
C THR A 113 -9.47 7.90 -2.25
N TYR A 114 -9.14 9.14 -1.91
CA TYR A 114 -8.03 9.41 -1.01
C TYR A 114 -8.33 8.99 0.44
N VAL A 115 -9.57 9.10 0.91
CA VAL A 115 -10.05 8.55 2.18
C VAL A 115 -10.04 7.02 2.15
N LEU A 116 -10.51 6.42 1.04
CA LEU A 116 -10.51 4.98 0.85
C LEU A 116 -9.09 4.41 0.80
N SER A 117 -8.16 5.09 0.11
CA SER A 117 -6.73 4.76 0.13
C SER A 117 -6.17 4.70 1.55
N GLY A 118 -6.48 5.69 2.39
CA GLY A 118 -6.08 5.69 3.79
C GLY A 118 -6.64 4.49 4.54
N PHE A 119 -7.93 4.22 4.39
CA PHE A 119 -8.62 3.10 5.03
C PHE A 119 -8.01 1.74 4.66
N VAL A 120 -7.84 1.49 3.36
CA VAL A 120 -7.28 0.23 2.86
C VAL A 120 -5.81 0.09 3.24
N MET A 121 -5.03 1.17 3.13
CA MET A 121 -3.62 1.16 3.50
C MET A 121 -3.42 0.86 4.98
N GLY A 122 -4.21 1.48 5.87
CA GLY A 122 -4.17 1.19 7.30
C GLY A 122 -4.44 -0.28 7.60
N MET A 123 -5.38 -0.90 6.90
CA MET A 123 -5.68 -2.33 7.05
C MET A 123 -4.55 -3.22 6.55
N VAL A 124 -3.99 -2.93 5.38
CA VAL A 124 -2.90 -3.75 4.78
C VAL A 124 -1.62 -3.62 5.61
N ASP A 125 -1.31 -2.42 6.11
CA ASP A 125 -0.14 -2.20 6.95
C ASP A 125 -0.20 -3.05 8.22
N VAL A 126 -1.30 -3.00 8.97
CA VAL A 126 -1.48 -3.84 10.17
C VAL A 126 -1.43 -5.32 9.81
N ALA A 127 -2.12 -5.76 8.76
CA ALA A 127 -2.12 -7.16 8.36
C ALA A 127 -0.70 -7.65 8.03
N ASN A 128 0.11 -6.82 7.34
CA ASN A 128 1.47 -7.15 6.97
C ASN A 128 2.43 -7.15 8.19
N ASN A 129 2.24 -6.25 9.14
CA ASN A 129 2.97 -6.21 10.41
C ASN A 129 2.66 -7.44 11.28
N VAL A 130 1.40 -7.84 11.39
CA VAL A 130 0.98 -9.07 12.09
C VAL A 130 1.59 -10.30 11.43
N ASP A 131 1.57 -10.37 10.09
CA ASP A 131 2.18 -11.45 9.31
C ASP A 131 3.71 -11.51 9.52
N GLY A 132 4.38 -10.36 9.52
CA GLY A 132 5.82 -10.25 9.81
C GLY A 132 6.18 -10.70 11.22
N THR A 133 5.40 -10.31 12.22
CA THR A 133 5.57 -10.75 13.61
C THR A 133 5.38 -12.27 13.75
N ALA A 134 4.42 -12.84 13.03
CA ALA A 134 4.22 -14.29 12.99
C ALA A 134 5.44 -15.00 12.39
N LEU A 135 6.05 -14.44 11.34
CA LEU A 135 7.28 -14.96 10.73
C LEU A 135 8.47 -14.87 11.69
N GLU A 136 8.64 -13.78 12.43
CA GLU A 136 9.68 -13.66 13.47
C GLU A 136 9.55 -14.76 14.52
N LYS A 137 8.34 -14.97 15.04
CA LYS A 137 8.04 -16.05 15.99
C LYS A 137 8.34 -17.44 15.42
N ALA A 138 7.99 -17.68 14.15
CA ALA A 138 8.21 -18.93 13.45
C ALA A 138 9.70 -19.25 13.25
N THR A 139 10.53 -18.22 13.06
CA THR A 139 11.95 -18.38 12.74
C THR A 139 12.88 -18.13 13.91
N ASN A 140 12.36 -17.61 15.02
CA ASN A 140 13.13 -17.10 16.16
C ASN A 140 14.23 -16.10 15.72
N ARG A 141 13.91 -15.22 14.74
CA ARG A 141 14.82 -14.22 14.17
C ARG A 141 14.17 -12.86 14.15
N ILE A 142 14.95 -11.81 14.39
CA ILE A 142 14.51 -10.43 14.26
C ILE A 142 14.54 -10.05 12.77
N LEU A 143 13.36 -9.89 12.16
CA LEU A 143 13.19 -9.62 10.73
C LEU A 143 12.47 -8.29 10.45
N MET A 144 11.68 -7.77 11.38
CA MET A 144 10.90 -6.53 11.20
C MET A 144 11.74 -5.34 10.74
N PRO A 145 12.96 -5.09 11.24
CA PRO A 145 13.77 -3.98 10.72
C PRO A 145 14.09 -4.11 9.23
N ARG A 146 14.28 -5.33 8.72
CA ARG A 146 14.51 -5.58 7.28
C ARG A 146 13.25 -5.36 6.46
N MET A 147 12.09 -5.70 7.01
CA MET A 147 10.79 -5.48 6.38
C MET A 147 10.51 -3.98 6.25
N HIS A 148 10.71 -3.19 7.30
CA HIS A 148 10.59 -1.74 7.26
C HIS A 148 11.65 -1.07 6.36
N ALA A 149 12.87 -1.62 6.28
CA ALA A 149 13.85 -1.19 5.28
C ALA A 149 13.32 -1.42 3.85
N GLY A 150 12.57 -2.50 3.60
CA GLY A 150 11.86 -2.72 2.33
C GLY A 150 10.89 -1.59 2.02
N TYR A 151 10.09 -1.14 2.99
CA TYR A 151 9.21 0.02 2.84
C TYR A 151 10.00 1.28 2.43
N SER A 152 11.11 1.56 3.11
CA SER A 152 11.97 2.71 2.80
C SER A 152 12.57 2.63 1.39
N ILE A 153 12.95 1.43 0.93
CA ILE A 153 13.42 1.19 -0.44
C ILE A 153 12.30 1.51 -1.44
N GLY A 154 11.08 1.02 -1.18
CA GLY A 154 9.91 1.32 -2.01
C GLY A 154 9.63 2.82 -2.11
N THR A 155 9.68 3.52 -0.97
CA THR A 155 9.55 4.98 -0.88
C THR A 155 10.61 5.68 -1.75
N LEU A 156 11.87 5.28 -1.66
CA LEU A 156 12.98 5.87 -2.43
C LEU A 156 12.78 5.65 -3.95
N ILE A 157 12.41 4.44 -4.36
CA ILE A 157 12.13 4.11 -5.77
C ILE A 157 11.00 4.99 -6.30
N ALA A 158 9.89 5.09 -5.56
CA ALA A 158 8.74 5.89 -5.98
C ALA A 158 9.04 7.39 -5.97
N ALA A 159 9.85 7.89 -5.04
CA ALA A 159 10.28 9.29 -5.03
C ALA A 159 11.13 9.62 -6.26
N GLY A 160 12.11 8.78 -6.60
CA GLY A 160 12.92 8.96 -7.81
C GLY A 160 12.09 8.87 -9.09
N TRP A 161 11.18 7.90 -9.17
CA TRP A 161 10.26 7.77 -10.30
C TRP A 161 9.30 8.95 -10.42
N GLY A 162 8.76 9.44 -9.30
CA GLY A 162 7.90 10.62 -9.27
C GLY A 162 8.60 11.89 -9.72
N ALA A 163 9.86 12.09 -9.30
CA ALA A 163 10.69 13.20 -9.75
C ALA A 163 10.99 13.13 -11.26
N LEU A 164 11.40 11.96 -11.76
CA LEU A 164 11.62 11.74 -13.18
C LEU A 164 10.36 11.97 -14.01
N SER A 165 9.24 11.41 -13.60
CA SER A 165 7.94 11.56 -14.26
C SER A 165 7.50 13.03 -14.32
N SER A 166 7.81 13.80 -13.28
CA SER A 166 7.54 15.24 -13.25
C SER A 166 8.42 15.99 -14.25
N ALA A 167 9.70 15.64 -14.33
CA ALA A 167 10.65 16.28 -15.26
C ALA A 167 10.29 16.05 -16.74
N ILE A 168 9.72 14.90 -17.08
CA ILE A 168 9.30 14.57 -18.45
C ILE A 168 7.79 14.80 -18.68
N HIS A 169 7.13 15.50 -17.78
CA HIS A 169 5.71 15.88 -17.88
C HIS A 169 4.73 14.71 -18.10
N LEU A 170 4.99 13.55 -17.51
CA LEU A 170 4.03 12.44 -17.57
C LEU A 170 2.73 12.80 -16.85
N SER A 171 1.61 12.37 -17.41
CA SER A 171 0.32 12.42 -16.71
C SER A 171 0.35 11.57 -15.44
N LEU A 172 -0.56 11.86 -14.50
CA LEU A 172 -0.62 11.14 -13.23
C LEU A 172 -0.91 9.65 -13.44
N THR A 173 -1.85 9.34 -14.33
CA THR A 173 -2.21 7.96 -14.68
C THR A 173 -1.04 7.19 -15.27
N LEU A 174 -0.31 7.77 -16.24
CA LEU A 174 0.86 7.11 -16.85
C LEU A 174 2.00 6.91 -15.85
N MET A 175 2.22 7.85 -14.95
CA MET A 175 3.21 7.71 -13.88
C MET A 175 2.87 6.53 -12.94
N LEU A 176 1.59 6.34 -12.61
CA LEU A 176 1.18 5.27 -11.70
C LEU A 176 1.21 3.87 -12.35
N LEU A 177 1.11 3.77 -13.66
CA LEU A 177 0.97 2.50 -14.38
C LEU A 177 2.05 1.45 -14.01
N PRO A 178 3.36 1.74 -13.99
CA PRO A 178 4.36 0.72 -13.61
C PRO A 178 4.22 0.27 -12.16
N ILE A 179 3.82 1.16 -11.25
CA ILE A 179 3.59 0.83 -9.83
C ILE A 179 2.37 -0.09 -9.70
N VAL A 180 1.31 0.23 -10.40
CA VAL A 180 0.08 -0.57 -10.47
C VAL A 180 0.35 -1.97 -11.01
N LEU A 181 1.11 -2.09 -12.11
CA LEU A 181 1.48 -3.38 -12.67
C LEU A 181 2.31 -4.21 -11.66
N ALA A 182 3.23 -3.57 -10.94
CA ALA A 182 3.98 -4.23 -9.88
C ALA A 182 3.07 -4.70 -8.72
N GLN A 183 2.08 -3.91 -8.34
CA GLN A 183 1.11 -4.25 -7.30
C GLN A 183 0.18 -5.39 -7.74
N LEU A 184 -0.29 -5.39 -8.98
CA LEU A 184 -1.12 -6.46 -9.54
C LEU A 184 -0.36 -7.79 -9.69
N ALA A 185 0.97 -7.76 -9.80
CA ALA A 185 1.80 -8.97 -9.81
C ALA A 185 1.92 -9.63 -8.42
N LEU A 186 1.60 -8.91 -7.32
CA LEU A 186 1.77 -9.38 -5.94
C LEU A 186 1.08 -10.74 -5.66
N PRO A 187 -0.17 -11.00 -6.08
CA PRO A 187 -0.82 -12.29 -5.82
C PRO A 187 -0.03 -13.48 -6.34
N PHE A 188 0.72 -13.31 -7.43
CA PHE A 188 1.59 -14.34 -8.01
C PHE A 188 2.89 -14.53 -7.22
N MET A 189 3.29 -13.53 -6.44
CA MET A 189 4.50 -13.55 -5.60
C MET A 189 4.24 -14.10 -4.20
N VAL A 190 3.00 -14.06 -3.72
CA VAL A 190 2.58 -14.50 -2.39
C VAL A 190 2.23 -15.99 -2.40
N HIS A 191 3.21 -16.85 -2.67
CA HIS A 191 3.09 -18.30 -2.53
C HIS A 191 3.64 -18.72 -1.15
N ARG A 192 2.78 -19.32 -0.33
CA ARG A 192 3.14 -20.03 0.90
C ARG A 192 3.16 -21.54 0.66
#